data_6d002de3364645059dac51b8c9a4df8d
#
_entry.id   6d002de3364645059dac51b8c9a4df8d
#
_cell.length_a   1.000
_cell.length_b   1.000
_cell.length_c   1.000
_cell.angle_alpha   90.00
_cell.angle_beta   90.00
_cell.angle_gamma   90.00
#
_symmetry.space_group_name_H-M   'P 1'
#
loop_
_entity.id
_entity.type
_entity.pdbx_description
1 polymer ?
#
loop_
_entity_poly.entity_id
_entity_poly.type
_entity_poly.pdbx_seq_one_letter_code
_entity_poly.pdbx_strand_id
1 'polypeptide(L)'
;MSEFYKGKILISNSSIITDDFNKSVVFMMDHDSTGAFGLVINKKSLIHVSELVTQLPKTIQDSEVYWGGPVDMSFVSILHNRSTFREPGIEIIKGVFLSRSYEVLVELLTSSDHKFHIFQGYSGWGAGQLESEFLRKSWVSHEASSDIIFSQNPETVWREALRSKGGIYKYFAEHTKDPLLN
;
A
#
# COMPACT_ATOMS: atom_id res chain seq x y z
N MET A 1 -10.23 6.35 23.97
CA MET A 1 -10.36 5.17 23.07
C MET A 1 -9.24 5.27 22.04
N SER A 2 -8.42 4.24 21.90
CA SER A 2 -7.43 4.19 20.82
C SER A 2 -8.17 4.16 19.47
N GLU A 3 -7.82 5.05 18.57
CA GLU A 3 -8.38 5.06 17.22
C GLU A 3 -7.68 3.95 16.41
N PHE A 4 -8.43 3.02 15.87
CA PHE A 4 -7.90 1.99 14.98
C PHE A 4 -7.95 2.47 13.52
N TYR A 5 -6.92 2.11 12.75
CA TYR A 5 -6.68 2.67 11.42
C TYR A 5 -6.93 1.69 10.27
N LYS A 6 -7.53 0.51 10.53
CA LYS A 6 -7.92 -0.43 9.48
C LYS A 6 -8.76 0.26 8.40
N GLY A 7 -8.40 0.04 7.13
CA GLY A 7 -9.07 0.66 5.98
C GLY A 7 -8.70 2.11 5.71
N LYS A 8 -7.82 2.72 6.52
CA LYS A 8 -7.27 4.07 6.27
C LYS A 8 -5.91 4.00 5.60
N ILE A 9 -5.44 5.12 5.06
CA ILE A 9 -4.05 5.30 4.66
C ILE A 9 -3.29 6.08 5.71
N LEU A 10 -2.02 5.72 5.90
CA LEU A 10 -1.05 6.48 6.68
C LEU A 10 -0.08 7.15 5.73
N ILE A 11 0.05 8.46 5.84
CA ILE A 11 0.94 9.28 5.02
C ILE A 11 2.13 9.65 5.89
N SER A 12 3.34 9.30 5.46
CA SER A 12 4.55 9.60 6.23
C SER A 12 4.82 11.09 6.29
N ASN A 13 5.23 11.59 7.46
CA ASN A 13 5.73 12.93 7.62
C ASN A 13 7.21 12.98 7.19
N SER A 14 7.48 13.46 5.99
CA SER A 14 8.82 13.46 5.38
C SER A 14 9.84 14.33 6.11
N SER A 15 9.43 15.19 7.03
CA SER A 15 10.33 15.96 7.89
C SER A 15 10.80 15.17 9.12
N ILE A 16 10.15 14.06 9.45
CA ILE A 16 10.45 13.20 10.60
C ILE A 16 10.96 11.84 10.15
N ILE A 17 10.28 11.21 9.18
CA ILE A 17 10.63 9.92 8.62
C ILE A 17 11.61 10.13 7.46
N THR A 18 12.85 9.68 7.62
CA THR A 18 13.95 9.84 6.64
C THR A 18 14.50 8.50 6.12
N ASP A 19 13.97 7.40 6.62
CA ASP A 19 14.32 6.02 6.25
C ASP A 19 13.52 5.53 5.02
N ASP A 20 13.41 4.21 4.87
CA ASP A 20 12.67 3.58 3.78
C ASP A 20 11.20 3.97 3.69
N PHE A 21 10.62 4.50 4.76
CA PHE A 21 9.26 5.03 4.78
C PHE A 21 9.17 6.53 4.41
N ASN A 22 10.26 7.17 4.03
CA ASN A 22 10.19 8.55 3.57
C ASN A 22 9.28 8.66 2.35
N LYS A 23 8.34 9.63 2.38
CA LYS A 23 7.31 9.83 1.36
C LYS A 23 6.51 8.57 1.02
N SER A 24 6.27 7.71 2.02
CA SER A 24 5.44 6.51 1.86
C SER A 24 3.98 6.78 2.19
N VAL A 25 3.12 6.03 1.51
CA VAL A 25 1.70 5.90 1.85
C VAL A 25 1.45 4.42 2.17
N VAL A 26 0.99 4.13 3.38
CA VAL A 26 0.70 2.77 3.84
C VAL A 26 -0.81 2.59 3.89
N PHE A 27 -1.35 1.63 3.16
CA PHE A 27 -2.75 1.22 3.30
C PHE A 27 -2.86 0.18 4.41
N MET A 28 -3.70 0.46 5.41
CA MET A 28 -3.83 -0.34 6.62
C MET A 28 -4.80 -1.50 6.41
N MET A 29 -4.26 -2.71 6.47
CA MET A 29 -5.02 -3.96 6.32
C MET A 29 -5.70 -4.35 7.63
N ASP A 30 -5.01 -4.16 8.75
CA ASP A 30 -5.53 -4.46 10.09
C ASP A 30 -4.87 -3.60 11.15
N HIS A 31 -5.60 -3.32 12.25
CA HIS A 31 -5.08 -2.64 13.42
C HIS A 31 -5.98 -2.92 14.62
N ASP A 32 -5.39 -3.46 15.67
CA ASP A 32 -6.04 -3.70 16.95
C ASP A 32 -5.07 -3.46 18.14
N SER A 33 -5.47 -3.84 19.34
CA SER A 33 -4.65 -3.67 20.54
C SER A 33 -3.37 -4.53 20.56
N THR A 34 -3.25 -5.52 19.68
CA THR A 34 -2.08 -6.42 19.57
C THR A 34 -1.05 -5.95 18.56
N GLY A 35 -1.43 -5.03 17.67
CA GLY A 35 -0.54 -4.44 16.66
C GLY A 35 -1.25 -4.00 15.40
N ALA A 36 -0.47 -3.71 14.37
CA ALA A 36 -0.97 -3.24 13.10
C ALA A 36 -0.21 -3.86 11.92
N PHE A 37 -0.91 -3.95 10.78
CA PHE A 37 -0.41 -4.51 9.54
C PHE A 37 -0.89 -3.67 8.36
N GLY A 38 0.03 -3.32 7.45
CA GLY A 38 -0.28 -2.53 6.27
C GLY A 38 0.67 -2.79 5.10
N LEU A 39 0.34 -2.22 3.95
CA LEU A 39 1.13 -2.31 2.72
C LEU A 39 1.50 -0.91 2.22
N VAL A 40 2.78 -0.67 1.95
CA VAL A 40 3.23 0.54 1.25
C VAL A 40 2.74 0.46 -0.20
N ILE A 41 1.88 1.39 -0.60
CA ILE A 41 1.20 1.33 -1.92
C ILE A 41 1.87 2.16 -3.00
N ASN A 42 2.89 2.91 -2.68
CA ASN A 42 3.52 3.86 -3.59
C ASN A 42 5.02 3.65 -3.81
N LYS A 43 5.52 2.46 -3.55
CA LYS A 43 6.92 2.12 -3.85
C LYS A 43 7.00 0.84 -4.68
N LYS A 44 7.51 0.96 -5.91
CA LYS A 44 7.82 -0.20 -6.74
C LYS A 44 9.07 -0.90 -6.24
N SER A 45 9.05 -2.21 -6.29
CA SER A 45 10.21 -3.06 -6.13
C SER A 45 11.01 -3.11 -7.44
N LEU A 46 12.25 -3.57 -7.37
CA LEU A 46 13.08 -3.79 -8.56
C LEU A 46 12.85 -5.16 -9.22
N ILE A 47 11.95 -5.97 -8.63
CA ILE A 47 11.67 -7.33 -9.10
C ILE A 47 10.30 -7.41 -9.78
N HIS A 48 10.15 -8.44 -10.59
CA HIS A 48 8.92 -8.79 -11.29
C HIS A 48 8.27 -10.03 -10.69
N VAL A 49 6.99 -10.24 -11.01
CA VAL A 49 6.22 -11.37 -10.46
C VAL A 49 6.81 -12.73 -10.85
N SER A 50 7.44 -12.84 -12.01
CA SER A 50 8.13 -14.05 -12.47
C SER A 50 9.31 -14.47 -11.59
N GLU A 51 9.90 -13.53 -10.84
CA GLU A 51 10.97 -13.81 -9.88
C GLU A 51 10.42 -14.29 -8.52
N LEU A 52 9.17 -13.94 -8.20
CA LEU A 52 8.49 -14.37 -6.96
C LEU A 52 7.76 -15.69 -7.10
N VAL A 53 7.19 -15.95 -8.29
CA VAL A 53 6.30 -17.09 -8.54
C VAL A 53 6.84 -17.90 -9.71
N THR A 54 7.51 -19.01 -9.41
CA THR A 54 8.23 -19.83 -10.39
C THR A 54 7.32 -20.65 -11.32
N GLN A 55 6.04 -20.78 -11.00
CA GLN A 55 5.10 -21.65 -11.76
C GLN A 55 4.05 -20.85 -12.55
N LEU A 56 4.37 -19.62 -12.93
CA LEU A 56 3.46 -18.84 -13.77
C LEU A 56 3.38 -19.45 -15.19
N PRO A 57 2.16 -19.50 -15.78
CA PRO A 57 2.01 -19.88 -17.19
C PRO A 57 2.84 -18.97 -18.11
N LYS A 58 3.54 -19.55 -19.08
CA LYS A 58 4.42 -18.81 -20.02
C LYS A 58 3.68 -17.78 -20.90
N THR A 59 2.36 -17.86 -20.94
CA THR A 59 1.50 -16.93 -21.70
C THR A 59 1.18 -15.65 -20.93
N ILE A 60 1.54 -15.58 -19.65
CA ILE A 60 1.26 -14.41 -18.80
C ILE A 60 2.33 -13.34 -19.07
N GLN A 61 1.87 -12.11 -19.27
CA GLN A 61 2.75 -10.96 -19.30
C GLN A 61 3.28 -10.69 -17.88
N ASP A 62 4.58 -10.53 -17.76
CA ASP A 62 5.20 -10.22 -16.48
C ASP A 62 4.72 -8.88 -15.92
N SER A 63 4.66 -8.76 -14.62
CA SER A 63 4.11 -7.61 -13.92
C SER A 63 5.06 -7.10 -12.85
N GLU A 64 5.01 -5.79 -12.64
CA GLU A 64 5.78 -5.13 -11.59
C GLU A 64 5.25 -5.50 -10.21
N VAL A 65 6.16 -5.57 -9.25
CA VAL A 65 5.87 -5.84 -7.84
C VAL A 65 6.11 -4.57 -7.04
N TYR A 66 5.24 -4.29 -6.07
CA TYR A 66 5.41 -3.21 -5.11
C TYR A 66 6.10 -3.72 -3.86
N TRP A 67 6.88 -2.87 -3.24
CA TRP A 67 7.44 -3.11 -1.92
C TRP A 67 6.39 -2.76 -0.86
N GLY A 68 5.82 -3.78 -0.21
CA GLY A 68 4.78 -3.60 0.81
C GLY A 68 5.31 -3.20 2.18
N GLY A 69 6.62 -3.37 2.41
CA GLY A 69 7.30 -3.06 3.66
C GLY A 69 8.46 -4.00 3.95
N PRO A 70 9.22 -3.77 5.03
CA PRO A 70 10.46 -4.48 5.32
C PRO A 70 10.27 -5.85 5.98
N VAL A 71 9.04 -6.21 6.37
CA VAL A 71 8.79 -7.44 7.11
C VAL A 71 8.48 -8.57 6.15
N ASP A 72 9.12 -9.70 6.36
CA ASP A 72 8.92 -10.97 5.66
C ASP A 72 8.84 -10.84 4.13
N MET A 73 9.99 -10.80 3.46
CA MET A 73 10.09 -10.69 2.00
C MET A 73 9.56 -11.94 1.27
N SER A 74 9.25 -13.03 1.96
CA SER A 74 8.54 -14.19 1.41
C SER A 74 7.03 -14.02 1.39
N PHE A 75 6.51 -12.99 2.08
CA PHE A 75 5.09 -12.67 2.07
C PHE A 75 4.73 -11.98 0.76
N VAL A 76 3.97 -12.67 -0.08
CA VAL A 76 3.42 -12.14 -1.33
C VAL A 76 1.92 -11.96 -1.17
N SER A 77 1.41 -10.79 -1.54
CA SER A 77 -0.01 -10.46 -1.48
C SER A 77 -0.46 -9.61 -2.66
N ILE A 78 -1.77 -9.57 -2.87
CA ILE A 78 -2.39 -8.87 -3.99
C ILE A 78 -3.51 -8.00 -3.44
N LEU A 79 -3.51 -6.72 -3.79
CA LEU A 79 -4.70 -5.88 -3.68
C LEU A 79 -5.39 -5.82 -5.05
N HIS A 80 -6.71 -5.98 -5.09
CA HIS A 80 -7.48 -5.91 -6.33
C HIS A 80 -8.91 -5.40 -6.08
N ASN A 81 -9.58 -5.00 -7.15
CA ASN A 81 -10.95 -4.48 -7.10
C ASN A 81 -12.01 -5.43 -7.70
N ARG A 82 -11.66 -6.68 -7.99
CA ARG A 82 -12.58 -7.64 -8.62
C ARG A 82 -13.35 -8.44 -7.56
N SER A 83 -14.64 -8.12 -7.40
CA SER A 83 -15.55 -8.80 -6.45
C SER A 83 -16.16 -10.09 -6.99
N THR A 84 -16.00 -10.37 -8.29
CA THR A 84 -16.65 -11.52 -8.97
C THR A 84 -15.90 -12.84 -8.81
N PHE A 85 -14.72 -12.84 -8.19
CA PHE A 85 -14.04 -14.07 -7.81
C PHE A 85 -14.89 -14.89 -6.84
N ARG A 86 -14.81 -16.22 -6.93
CA ARG A 86 -15.47 -17.11 -5.97
C ARG A 86 -14.95 -16.88 -4.55
N GLU A 87 -13.64 -16.64 -4.42
CA GLU A 87 -12.94 -16.33 -3.18
C GLU A 87 -12.03 -15.12 -3.41
N PRO A 88 -12.57 -13.89 -3.37
CA PRO A 88 -11.78 -12.69 -3.70
C PRO A 88 -10.73 -12.37 -2.65
N GLY A 89 -10.82 -12.95 -1.46
CA GLY A 89 -9.99 -12.63 -0.31
C GLY A 89 -10.74 -11.78 0.72
N ILE A 90 -10.00 -11.03 1.52
CA ILE A 90 -10.53 -10.21 2.60
C ILE A 90 -10.86 -8.81 2.05
N GLU A 91 -12.11 -8.38 2.15
CA GLU A 91 -12.49 -6.99 1.81
C GLU A 91 -11.99 -6.05 2.90
N ILE A 92 -11.10 -5.13 2.56
CA ILE A 92 -10.51 -4.17 3.48
C ILE A 92 -11.34 -2.89 3.54
N ILE A 93 -11.66 -2.35 2.37
CA ILE A 93 -12.67 -1.30 2.16
C ILE A 93 -13.57 -1.73 1.01
N LYS A 94 -14.72 -1.10 0.87
CA LYS A 94 -15.71 -1.46 -0.16
C LYS A 94 -15.06 -1.55 -1.55
N GLY A 95 -15.10 -2.74 -2.13
CA GLY A 95 -14.57 -3.02 -3.46
C GLY A 95 -13.04 -3.13 -3.56
N VAL A 96 -12.32 -3.23 -2.43
CA VAL A 96 -10.88 -3.49 -2.41
C VAL A 96 -10.58 -4.70 -1.54
N PHE A 97 -10.01 -5.71 -2.15
CA PHE A 97 -9.76 -7.02 -1.55
C PHE A 97 -8.26 -7.29 -1.42
N LEU A 98 -7.89 -7.90 -0.30
CA LEU A 98 -6.56 -8.47 -0.08
C LEU A 98 -6.62 -9.97 -0.29
N SER A 99 -5.81 -10.50 -1.21
CA SER A 99 -5.72 -11.93 -1.50
C SER A 99 -4.27 -12.43 -1.45
N ARG A 100 -4.11 -13.72 -1.18
CA ARG A 100 -2.85 -14.46 -1.33
C ARG A 100 -3.03 -15.71 -2.19
N SER A 101 -4.15 -15.82 -2.90
CA SER A 101 -4.47 -16.97 -3.74
C SER A 101 -3.68 -16.91 -5.05
N TYR A 102 -3.05 -18.04 -5.39
CA TYR A 102 -2.39 -18.21 -6.68
C TYR A 102 -3.39 -18.14 -7.84
N GLU A 103 -4.58 -18.67 -7.67
CA GLU A 103 -5.66 -18.64 -8.66
C GLU A 103 -6.09 -17.21 -8.97
N VAL A 104 -6.25 -16.40 -7.91
CA VAL A 104 -6.55 -14.95 -8.06
C VAL A 104 -5.44 -14.24 -8.82
N LEU A 105 -4.17 -14.53 -8.49
CA LEU A 105 -3.02 -13.96 -9.19
C LEU A 105 -3.05 -14.27 -10.69
N VAL A 106 -3.16 -15.54 -11.04
CA VAL A 106 -3.17 -15.97 -12.45
C VAL A 106 -4.32 -15.35 -13.22
N GLU A 107 -5.52 -15.32 -12.64
CA GLU A 107 -6.68 -14.76 -13.30
C GLU A 107 -6.58 -13.24 -13.49
N LEU A 108 -6.01 -12.50 -12.52
CA LEU A 108 -5.75 -11.07 -12.67
C LEU A 108 -4.70 -10.77 -13.73
N LEU A 109 -3.62 -11.56 -13.80
CA LEU A 109 -2.57 -11.41 -14.78
C LEU A 109 -3.00 -11.76 -16.22
N THR A 110 -4.09 -12.50 -16.38
CA THR A 110 -4.68 -12.86 -17.68
C THR A 110 -5.87 -11.98 -18.09
N SER A 111 -6.32 -11.07 -17.21
CA SER A 111 -7.48 -10.21 -17.41
C SER A 111 -7.07 -8.75 -17.50
N SER A 112 -7.66 -8.00 -18.43
CA SER A 112 -7.36 -6.56 -18.64
C SER A 112 -8.30 -5.59 -17.91
N ASP A 113 -9.40 -6.08 -17.31
CA ASP A 113 -10.50 -5.22 -16.89
C ASP A 113 -10.49 -4.85 -15.40
N HIS A 114 -9.40 -5.17 -14.67
CA HIS A 114 -9.34 -4.99 -13.23
C HIS A 114 -8.08 -4.24 -12.81
N LYS A 115 -8.23 -3.45 -11.74
CA LYS A 115 -7.09 -2.80 -11.08
C LYS A 115 -6.54 -3.76 -10.03
N PHE A 116 -5.23 -3.96 -10.05
CA PHE A 116 -4.54 -4.74 -9.01
C PHE A 116 -3.09 -4.30 -8.85
N HIS A 117 -2.54 -4.53 -7.67
CA HIS A 117 -1.11 -4.41 -7.37
C HIS A 117 -0.64 -5.65 -6.62
N ILE A 118 0.54 -6.14 -6.96
CA ILE A 118 1.21 -7.27 -6.31
C ILE A 118 2.26 -6.71 -5.37
N PHE A 119 2.33 -7.24 -4.14
CA PHE A 119 3.23 -6.76 -3.10
C PHE A 119 4.15 -7.87 -2.63
N GLN A 120 5.41 -7.50 -2.35
CA GLN A 120 6.36 -8.31 -1.61
C GLN A 120 6.63 -7.65 -0.26
N GLY A 121 6.61 -8.44 0.81
CA GLY A 121 6.75 -7.94 2.17
C GLY A 121 5.55 -7.12 2.65
N TYR A 122 5.60 -6.71 3.89
CA TYR A 122 4.58 -5.87 4.52
C TYR A 122 5.16 -4.95 5.58
N SER A 123 4.38 -3.96 6.01
CA SER A 123 4.68 -3.08 7.14
C SER A 123 3.96 -3.59 8.38
N GLY A 124 4.68 -3.78 9.46
CA GLY A 124 4.14 -4.31 10.70
C GLY A 124 4.52 -3.46 11.90
N TRP A 125 3.60 -3.32 12.83
CA TRP A 125 3.78 -2.62 14.12
C TRP A 125 3.36 -3.54 15.26
N GLY A 126 4.18 -3.62 16.29
CA GLY A 126 3.80 -4.28 17.54
C GLY A 126 2.76 -3.47 18.33
N ALA A 127 2.23 -4.08 19.40
CA ALA A 127 1.24 -3.44 20.28
C ALA A 127 1.73 -2.06 20.77
N GLY A 128 0.92 -1.01 20.54
CA GLY A 128 1.21 0.37 20.95
C GLY A 128 2.29 1.10 20.16
N GLN A 129 2.97 0.42 19.21
CA GLN A 129 4.04 1.04 18.43
C GLN A 129 3.48 2.11 17.50
N LEU A 130 2.43 1.81 16.74
CA LEU A 130 1.84 2.74 15.80
C LEU A 130 1.28 3.98 16.51
N GLU A 131 0.61 3.80 17.63
CA GLU A 131 0.11 4.90 18.47
C GLU A 131 1.25 5.80 18.95
N SER A 132 2.38 5.22 19.36
CA SER A 132 3.58 5.97 19.75
C SER A 132 4.16 6.78 18.60
N GLU A 133 4.12 6.24 17.37
CA GLU A 133 4.56 6.94 16.16
C GLU A 133 3.60 8.10 15.79
N PHE A 134 2.29 7.93 15.99
CA PHE A 134 1.32 9.04 15.84
C PHE A 134 1.56 10.17 16.85
N LEU A 135 1.84 9.84 18.12
CA LEU A 135 2.17 10.85 19.14
C LEU A 135 3.41 11.67 18.75
N ARG A 136 4.38 11.06 18.08
CA ARG A 136 5.56 11.73 17.51
C ARG A 136 5.30 12.43 16.18
N LYS A 137 4.06 12.41 15.69
CA LYS A 137 3.65 13.01 14.41
C LYS A 137 4.37 12.40 13.18
N SER A 138 4.81 11.16 13.28
CA SER A 138 5.45 10.43 12.19
C SER A 138 4.48 10.15 11.04
N TRP A 139 3.20 9.97 11.35
CA TRP A 139 2.15 9.64 10.41
C TRP A 139 0.98 10.63 10.46
N VAL A 140 0.34 10.77 9.32
CA VAL A 140 -0.95 11.44 9.16
C VAL A 140 -1.93 10.44 8.58
N SER A 141 -3.07 10.21 9.24
CA SER A 141 -4.12 9.32 8.72
C SER A 141 -5.09 10.04 7.80
N HIS A 142 -5.56 9.34 6.78
CA HIS A 142 -6.61 9.80 5.87
C HIS A 142 -7.46 8.62 5.39
N GLU A 143 -8.67 8.90 4.89
CA GLU A 143 -9.51 7.88 4.30
C GLU A 143 -8.88 7.32 3.03
N ALA A 144 -8.92 5.99 2.88
CA ALA A 144 -8.44 5.34 1.67
C ALA A 144 -9.49 5.43 0.56
N SER A 145 -9.01 5.50 -0.68
CA SER A 145 -9.87 5.38 -1.87
C SER A 145 -9.24 4.46 -2.90
N SER A 146 -10.08 3.82 -3.71
CA SER A 146 -9.61 2.95 -4.79
C SER A 146 -8.66 3.69 -5.75
N ASP A 147 -8.88 4.98 -5.99
CA ASP A 147 -8.04 5.76 -6.91
C ASP A 147 -6.63 6.01 -6.34
N ILE A 148 -6.52 6.25 -5.03
CA ILE A 148 -5.22 6.37 -4.35
C ILE A 148 -4.51 5.00 -4.32
N ILE A 149 -5.23 3.94 -3.95
CA ILE A 149 -4.66 2.59 -3.80
C ILE A 149 -4.13 2.05 -5.13
N PHE A 150 -4.87 2.25 -6.24
CA PHE A 150 -4.53 1.74 -7.56
C PHE A 150 -3.99 2.82 -8.51
N SER A 151 -3.37 3.87 -7.97
CA SER A 151 -2.75 4.90 -8.80
C SER A 151 -1.66 4.29 -9.70
N GLN A 152 -1.69 4.64 -10.98
CA GLN A 152 -0.69 4.19 -11.94
C GLN A 152 0.63 4.97 -11.83
N ASN A 153 0.65 6.05 -11.06
CA ASN A 153 1.83 6.86 -10.83
C ASN A 153 2.21 6.87 -9.34
N PRO A 154 2.93 5.84 -8.86
CA PRO A 154 3.27 5.71 -7.45
C PRO A 154 4.09 6.88 -6.89
N GLU A 155 4.85 7.58 -7.73
CA GLU A 155 5.67 8.72 -7.30
C GLU A 155 4.83 9.93 -6.87
N THR A 156 3.61 10.08 -7.40
CA THR A 156 2.71 11.19 -7.06
C THR A 156 1.78 10.90 -5.89
N VAL A 157 1.58 9.61 -5.55
CA VAL A 157 0.57 9.16 -4.56
C VAL A 157 0.73 9.86 -3.21
N TRP A 158 1.95 10.02 -2.71
CA TRP A 158 2.21 10.70 -1.45
C TRP A 158 1.70 12.15 -1.45
N ARG A 159 1.97 12.90 -2.52
CA ARG A 159 1.49 14.28 -2.67
C ARG A 159 -0.02 14.35 -2.89
N GLU A 160 -0.57 13.42 -3.65
CA GLU A 160 -2.01 13.32 -3.89
C GLU A 160 -2.78 13.03 -2.60
N ALA A 161 -2.27 12.12 -1.77
CA ALA A 161 -2.83 11.79 -0.47
C ALA A 161 -2.80 13.01 0.48
N LEU A 162 -1.71 13.78 0.52
CA LEU A 162 -1.64 15.02 1.30
C LEU A 162 -2.60 16.09 0.77
N ARG A 163 -2.71 16.23 -0.55
CA ARG A 163 -3.66 17.19 -1.15
C ARG A 163 -5.10 16.83 -0.82
N SER A 164 -5.45 15.54 -0.90
CA SER A 164 -6.81 15.08 -0.59
C SER A 164 -7.17 15.26 0.88
N LYS A 165 -6.20 15.14 1.78
CA LYS A 165 -6.38 15.47 3.19
C LYS A 165 -6.74 16.94 3.41
N GLY A 166 -6.22 17.85 2.57
CA GLY A 166 -6.53 19.27 2.61
C GLY A 166 -5.84 20.05 3.74
N GLY A 167 -6.29 21.28 3.95
CA GLY A 167 -5.74 22.15 4.97
C GLY A 167 -4.23 22.40 4.83
N ILE A 168 -3.51 22.39 5.95
CA ILE A 168 -2.05 22.59 5.97
C ILE A 168 -1.29 21.49 5.20
N TYR A 169 -1.86 20.31 5.07
CA TYR A 169 -1.22 19.18 4.35
C TYR A 169 -1.15 19.42 2.85
N LYS A 170 -2.15 20.12 2.27
CA LYS A 170 -2.10 20.58 0.88
C LYS A 170 -0.91 21.51 0.66
N TYR A 171 -0.69 22.45 1.58
CA TYR A 171 0.48 23.34 1.54
C TYR A 171 1.80 22.55 1.56
N PHE A 172 1.95 21.57 2.44
CA PHE A 172 3.14 20.71 2.47
C PHE A 172 3.33 19.94 1.17
N ALA A 173 2.25 19.40 0.57
CA ALA A 173 2.33 18.70 -0.71
C ALA A 173 2.93 19.58 -1.83
N GLU A 174 2.63 20.88 -1.82
CA GLU A 174 3.04 21.83 -2.85
C GLU A 174 4.44 22.42 -2.62
N HIS A 175 4.89 22.53 -1.35
CA HIS A 175 6.13 23.21 -0.97
C HIS A 175 7.26 22.26 -0.51
N THR A 176 7.00 20.95 -0.40
CA THR A 176 8.07 19.99 -0.15
C THR A 176 8.88 19.81 -1.43
N LYS A 177 10.15 20.18 -1.39
CA LYS A 177 11.08 20.02 -2.53
C LYS A 177 11.15 18.55 -2.94
N ASP A 178 11.01 18.33 -4.23
CA ASP A 178 11.29 17.02 -4.82
C ASP A 178 12.78 16.97 -5.17
N PRO A 179 13.55 16.04 -4.59
CA PRO A 179 14.96 15.90 -4.95
C PRO A 179 15.17 15.48 -6.41
N LEU A 180 14.13 14.97 -7.10
CA LEU A 180 14.19 14.58 -8.49
C LEU A 180 13.86 15.72 -9.49
N LEU A 181 13.50 16.91 -9.00
CA LEU A 181 13.17 18.08 -9.82
C LEU A 181 14.25 19.18 -9.80
N ASN A 182 15.49 18.86 -9.43
CA ASN A 182 16.65 19.74 -9.57
C ASN A 182 17.51 19.31 -10.74
#